data_1532e643ad29964dab81cdab389447a5
#
_entry.id   1532e643ad29964dab81cdab389447a5
#
_cell.length_a   1.000
_cell.length_b   1.000
_cell.length_c   1.000
_cell.angle_alpha   90.00
_cell.angle_beta   90.00
_cell.angle_gamma   90.00
#
_symmetry.space_group_name_H-M   'P 1'
#
loop_
_entity.id
_entity.type
_entity.pdbx_description
1 polymer ?
#
loop_
_entity_poly.entity_id
_entity_poly.type
_entity_poly.pdbx_seq_one_letter_code
_entity_poly.pdbx_strand_id
1 'polypeptide(L)'
;SVPDSLGGMPDLSLVGAIDVVGAFTQVGALAATLLVFALVLANFFDAMGTMTALGKQGQLVDDNGNLPNLKKALVVEGFGAVVGGVTSSSSNTVYADSAAGVADGARTGLANVVTGLLFLSAMFLTPLYEIVPMEAAAPVLVVVGVLMMGQVKDIDWDKFHIALPAFLTILVMPFTYSIVNGIGVGVIAFTVMNLFAGKGAKTHWIMWLLTGLFIIFFAIEPLRAVAVSYTHL
;
A
#
# COMPACT_ATOMS: atom_id res chain seq x y z
N SER A 1 1.72 10.46 -30.39
CA SER A 1 2.44 9.90 -31.56
C SER A 1 1.99 8.47 -31.77
N VAL A 2 1.84 8.07 -33.02
CA VAL A 2 1.54 6.66 -33.33
C VAL A 2 2.86 5.90 -33.25
N PRO A 3 2.96 4.79 -32.49
CA PRO A 3 4.20 4.03 -32.42
C PRO A 3 4.52 3.36 -33.75
N ASP A 4 5.79 3.25 -34.06
CA ASP A 4 6.29 2.67 -35.32
C ASP A 4 6.01 1.15 -35.42
N SER A 5 5.68 0.50 -34.29
CA SER A 5 5.31 -0.93 -34.23
C SER A 5 4.20 -1.15 -33.21
N LEU A 6 3.29 -2.10 -33.51
CA LEU A 6 2.21 -2.49 -32.57
C LEU A 6 2.66 -3.49 -31.52
N GLY A 7 3.85 -4.06 -31.65
CA GLY A 7 4.38 -5.04 -30.70
C GLY A 7 5.89 -4.91 -30.55
N GLY A 8 6.39 -5.34 -29.41
CA GLY A 8 7.81 -5.36 -29.09
C GLY A 8 8.15 -6.53 -28.15
N MET A 9 9.42 -6.93 -28.14
CA MET A 9 9.91 -7.88 -27.15
C MET A 9 10.10 -7.13 -25.82
N PRO A 10 9.61 -7.68 -24.68
CA PRO A 10 9.85 -7.07 -23.37
C PRO A 10 11.34 -7.11 -23.04
N ASP A 11 11.84 -6.03 -22.44
CA ASP A 11 13.22 -5.99 -21.91
C ASP A 11 13.23 -6.70 -20.55
N LEU A 12 13.90 -7.84 -20.50
CA LEU A 12 14.09 -8.67 -19.31
C LEU A 12 15.50 -8.57 -18.74
N SER A 13 16.31 -7.61 -19.17
CA SER A 13 17.72 -7.48 -18.80
C SER A 13 17.96 -7.30 -17.30
N LEU A 14 16.98 -6.74 -16.59
CA LEU A 14 17.04 -6.51 -15.14
C LEU A 14 16.55 -7.69 -14.30
N VAL A 15 16.01 -8.75 -14.91
CA VAL A 15 15.52 -9.90 -14.16
C VAL A 15 16.69 -10.61 -13.49
N GLY A 16 16.65 -10.71 -12.16
CA GLY A 16 17.73 -11.31 -11.36
C GLY A 16 18.89 -10.36 -11.05
N ALA A 17 18.85 -9.10 -11.45
CA ALA A 17 19.83 -8.08 -11.11
C ALA A 17 19.62 -7.60 -9.66
N ILE A 18 19.92 -8.47 -8.68
CA ILE A 18 19.68 -8.21 -7.25
C ILE A 18 20.98 -7.73 -6.61
N ASP A 19 20.98 -6.52 -6.07
CA ASP A 19 22.07 -5.99 -5.25
C ASP A 19 21.56 -5.46 -3.90
N VAL A 20 21.29 -6.37 -2.97
CA VAL A 20 20.83 -6.02 -1.61
C VAL A 20 21.96 -5.31 -0.84
N VAL A 21 23.21 -5.73 -1.02
CA VAL A 21 24.36 -5.16 -0.28
C VAL A 21 24.65 -3.75 -0.77
N GLY A 22 24.64 -3.53 -2.09
CA GLY A 22 24.82 -2.23 -2.70
C GLY A 22 23.80 -1.19 -2.23
N ALA A 23 22.54 -1.58 -2.06
CA ALA A 23 21.53 -0.70 -1.52
C ALA A 23 21.90 -0.14 -0.12
N PHE A 24 22.43 -1.00 0.78
CA PHE A 24 22.85 -0.57 2.12
C PHE A 24 24.14 0.24 2.12
N THR A 25 25.07 -0.06 1.22
CA THR A 25 26.37 0.62 1.16
C THR A 25 26.28 1.98 0.47
N GLN A 26 25.44 2.13 -0.55
CA GLN A 26 25.31 3.37 -1.31
C GLN A 26 24.46 4.42 -0.58
N VAL A 27 23.38 4.00 0.04
CA VAL A 27 22.43 4.92 0.73
C VAL A 27 22.75 5.08 2.21
N GLY A 28 23.56 4.18 2.76
CA GLY A 28 23.88 4.11 4.19
C GLY A 28 22.87 3.25 4.96
N ALA A 29 23.37 2.46 5.91
CA ALA A 29 22.58 1.43 6.60
C ALA A 29 21.33 1.97 7.30
N LEU A 30 21.40 3.14 7.95
CA LEU A 30 20.26 3.74 8.64
C LEU A 30 19.16 4.17 7.64
N ALA A 31 19.55 4.86 6.55
CA ALA A 31 18.60 5.33 5.55
C ALA A 31 17.95 4.15 4.82
N ALA A 32 18.74 3.13 4.42
CA ALA A 32 18.23 1.92 3.81
C ALA A 32 17.25 1.19 4.72
N THR A 33 17.56 1.03 6.01
CA THR A 33 16.65 0.40 6.98
C THR A 33 15.33 1.14 7.10
N LEU A 34 15.36 2.48 7.15
CA LEU A 34 14.14 3.29 7.22
C LEU A 34 13.30 3.22 5.96
N LEU A 35 13.95 3.22 4.78
CA LEU A 35 13.25 3.03 3.50
C LEU A 35 12.59 1.65 3.45
N VAL A 36 13.31 0.59 3.81
CA VAL A 36 12.74 -0.77 3.85
C VAL A 36 11.58 -0.83 4.84
N PHE A 37 11.73 -0.26 6.03
CA PHE A 37 10.65 -0.19 7.01
C PHE A 37 9.41 0.53 6.46
N ALA A 38 9.59 1.69 5.84
CA ALA A 38 8.51 2.46 5.25
C ALA A 38 7.80 1.68 4.12
N LEU A 39 8.57 1.05 3.22
CA LEU A 39 8.04 0.26 2.12
C LEU A 39 7.28 -0.97 2.60
N VAL A 40 7.82 -1.69 3.60
CA VAL A 40 7.15 -2.87 4.18
C VAL A 40 5.84 -2.48 4.85
N LEU A 41 5.83 -1.38 5.63
CA LEU A 41 4.59 -0.90 6.25
C LEU A 41 3.57 -0.42 5.21
N ALA A 42 4.00 0.35 4.21
CA ALA A 42 3.12 0.80 3.15
C ALA A 42 2.46 -0.40 2.45
N ASN A 43 3.27 -1.36 1.98
CA ASN A 43 2.79 -2.55 1.29
C ASN A 43 1.86 -3.40 2.18
N PHE A 44 2.21 -3.59 3.45
CA PHE A 44 1.40 -4.38 4.38
C PHE A 44 0.02 -3.74 4.64
N PHE A 45 -0.03 -2.43 4.93
CA PHE A 45 -1.29 -1.76 5.22
C PHE A 45 -2.14 -1.58 3.96
N ASP A 46 -1.51 -1.31 2.83
CA ASP A 46 -2.19 -1.23 1.53
C ASP A 46 -2.85 -2.57 1.19
N ALA A 47 -2.09 -3.66 1.21
CA ALA A 47 -2.58 -5.00 0.97
C ALA A 47 -3.71 -5.40 1.94
N MET A 48 -3.52 -5.16 3.24
CA MET A 48 -4.51 -5.52 4.26
C MET A 48 -5.80 -4.70 4.08
N GLY A 49 -5.68 -3.41 3.82
CA GLY A 49 -6.83 -2.53 3.58
C GLY A 49 -7.60 -2.93 2.32
N THR A 50 -6.89 -3.11 1.22
CA THR A 50 -7.47 -3.48 -0.07
C THR A 50 -8.11 -4.87 -0.03
N MET A 51 -7.44 -5.87 0.55
CA MET A 51 -8.01 -7.21 0.73
C MET A 51 -9.29 -7.18 1.55
N THR A 52 -9.32 -6.40 2.64
CA THR A 52 -10.50 -6.29 3.49
C THR A 52 -11.65 -5.63 2.75
N ALA A 53 -11.39 -4.55 2.03
CA ALA A 53 -12.41 -3.83 1.27
C ALA A 53 -12.97 -4.69 0.13
N LEU A 54 -12.11 -5.33 -0.66
CA LEU A 54 -12.53 -6.24 -1.74
C LEU A 54 -13.24 -7.48 -1.21
N GLY A 55 -12.79 -8.02 -0.07
CA GLY A 55 -13.43 -9.14 0.59
C GLY A 55 -14.87 -8.83 1.03
N LYS A 56 -15.11 -7.64 1.58
CA LYS A 56 -16.45 -7.15 1.92
C LYS A 56 -17.30 -6.95 0.66
N GLN A 57 -16.77 -6.27 -0.36
CA GLN A 57 -17.47 -6.05 -1.62
C GLN A 57 -17.81 -7.37 -2.33
N GLY A 58 -16.89 -8.35 -2.29
CA GLY A 58 -17.06 -9.68 -2.85
C GLY A 58 -17.94 -10.63 -2.02
N GLN A 59 -18.43 -10.19 -0.84
CA GLN A 59 -19.17 -11.02 0.10
C GLN A 59 -18.38 -12.26 0.54
N LEU A 60 -17.06 -12.11 0.71
CA LEU A 60 -16.14 -13.16 1.12
C LEU A 60 -15.83 -13.14 2.62
N VAL A 61 -16.46 -12.25 3.38
CA VAL A 61 -16.31 -12.12 4.83
C VAL A 61 -17.25 -13.07 5.57
N ASP A 62 -16.85 -13.48 6.77
CA ASP A 62 -17.68 -14.24 7.70
C ASP A 62 -18.78 -13.38 8.35
N ASP A 63 -19.65 -13.99 9.15
CA ASP A 63 -20.74 -13.29 9.86
C ASP A 63 -20.24 -12.19 10.83
N ASN A 64 -18.98 -12.24 11.23
CA ASN A 64 -18.33 -11.24 12.06
C ASN A 64 -17.63 -10.13 11.25
N GLY A 65 -17.70 -10.19 9.93
CA GLY A 65 -17.07 -9.23 9.03
C GLY A 65 -15.57 -9.46 8.82
N ASN A 66 -15.02 -10.61 9.27
CA ASN A 66 -13.61 -10.94 9.07
C ASN A 66 -13.40 -11.67 7.75
N LEU A 67 -12.28 -11.44 7.10
CA LEU A 67 -11.89 -12.13 5.89
C LEU A 67 -11.30 -13.51 6.24
N PRO A 68 -11.93 -14.61 5.85
CA PRO A 68 -11.37 -15.95 6.05
C PRO A 68 -10.02 -16.06 5.34
N ASN A 69 -9.06 -16.72 5.99
CA ASN A 69 -7.72 -16.94 5.44
C ASN A 69 -6.88 -15.68 5.17
N LEU A 70 -7.21 -14.54 5.77
CA LEU A 70 -6.41 -13.30 5.62
C LEU A 70 -4.91 -13.53 5.84
N LYS A 71 -4.53 -14.34 6.85
CA LYS A 71 -3.12 -14.69 7.11
C LYS A 71 -2.46 -15.36 5.91
N LYS A 72 -3.16 -16.30 5.25
CA LYS A 72 -2.62 -16.98 4.06
C LYS A 72 -2.50 -16.01 2.89
N ALA A 73 -3.49 -15.14 2.70
CA ALA A 73 -3.46 -14.11 1.67
C ALA A 73 -2.26 -13.17 1.86
N LEU A 74 -1.99 -12.69 3.08
CA LEU A 74 -0.83 -11.84 3.39
C LEU A 74 0.51 -12.57 3.19
N VAL A 75 0.59 -13.88 3.43
CA VAL A 75 1.80 -14.66 3.11
C VAL A 75 2.02 -14.74 1.59
N VAL A 76 0.96 -14.97 0.81
CA VAL A 76 1.02 -14.96 -0.66
C VAL A 76 1.42 -13.58 -1.18
N GLU A 77 0.90 -12.53 -0.58
CA GLU A 77 1.26 -11.12 -0.87
C GLU A 77 2.75 -10.87 -0.63
N GLY A 78 3.26 -11.28 0.53
CA GLY A 78 4.69 -11.17 0.85
C GLY A 78 5.57 -11.94 -0.15
N PHE A 79 5.13 -13.13 -0.57
CA PHE A 79 5.82 -13.88 -1.62
C PHE A 79 5.77 -13.16 -2.97
N GLY A 80 4.64 -12.55 -3.32
CA GLY A 80 4.47 -11.71 -4.51
C GLY A 80 5.44 -10.52 -4.50
N ALA A 81 5.62 -9.87 -3.35
CA ALA A 81 6.59 -8.78 -3.19
C ALA A 81 8.03 -9.24 -3.43
N VAL A 82 8.41 -10.44 -2.93
CA VAL A 82 9.73 -11.03 -3.19
C VAL A 82 9.92 -11.30 -4.68
N VAL A 83 8.92 -11.88 -5.35
CA VAL A 83 8.97 -12.14 -6.80
C VAL A 83 9.13 -10.82 -7.56
N GLY A 84 8.37 -9.77 -7.19
CA GLY A 84 8.54 -8.43 -7.76
C GLY A 84 9.98 -7.93 -7.64
N GLY A 85 10.59 -8.03 -6.46
CA GLY A 85 11.98 -7.65 -6.24
C GLY A 85 12.97 -8.44 -7.11
N VAL A 86 12.77 -9.77 -7.25
CA VAL A 86 13.62 -10.63 -8.09
C VAL A 86 13.52 -10.28 -9.57
N THR A 87 12.34 -9.88 -10.01
CA THR A 87 12.10 -9.46 -11.40
C THR A 87 12.44 -8.00 -11.67
N SER A 88 12.98 -7.28 -10.65
CA SER A 88 13.24 -5.83 -10.73
C SER A 88 12.01 -5.01 -11.10
N SER A 89 10.85 -5.49 -10.69
CA SER A 89 9.56 -4.81 -10.83
C SER A 89 9.06 -4.28 -9.48
N SER A 90 7.97 -3.52 -9.52
CA SER A 90 7.25 -3.13 -8.31
C SER A 90 6.76 -4.35 -7.53
N SER A 91 6.49 -4.18 -6.24
CA SER A 91 5.84 -5.21 -5.42
C SER A 91 4.54 -5.67 -6.08
N ASN A 92 4.35 -6.98 -6.24
CA ASN A 92 3.08 -7.52 -6.67
C ASN A 92 2.11 -7.46 -5.48
N THR A 93 1.11 -6.60 -5.57
CA THR A 93 0.15 -6.36 -4.50
C THR A 93 -1.29 -6.48 -5.02
N VAL A 94 -2.24 -6.60 -4.10
CA VAL A 94 -3.67 -6.59 -4.45
C VAL A 94 -4.10 -5.17 -4.76
N TYR A 95 -4.46 -4.92 -6.02
CA TYR A 95 -4.86 -3.59 -6.49
C TYR A 95 -6.33 -3.29 -6.20
N ALA A 96 -6.60 -2.06 -5.81
CA ALA A 96 -7.95 -1.53 -5.60
C ALA A 96 -8.81 -1.60 -6.88
N ASP A 97 -8.18 -1.54 -8.07
CA ASP A 97 -8.85 -1.67 -9.37
C ASP A 97 -9.60 -2.99 -9.53
N SER A 98 -9.21 -4.04 -8.79
CA SER A 98 -9.94 -5.30 -8.70
C SER A 98 -11.40 -5.12 -8.24
N ALA A 99 -11.73 -3.99 -7.60
CA ALA A 99 -13.10 -3.64 -7.19
C ALA A 99 -14.06 -3.61 -8.39
N ALA A 100 -13.61 -3.18 -9.55
CA ALA A 100 -14.40 -3.19 -10.78
C ALA A 100 -14.77 -4.63 -11.19
N GLY A 101 -13.78 -5.53 -11.25
CA GLY A 101 -14.02 -6.95 -11.57
C GLY A 101 -14.91 -7.65 -10.53
N VAL A 102 -14.75 -7.31 -9.24
CA VAL A 102 -15.61 -7.82 -8.16
C VAL A 102 -17.04 -7.29 -8.32
N ALA A 103 -17.23 -6.03 -8.71
CA ALA A 103 -18.54 -5.45 -8.99
C ALA A 103 -19.23 -6.12 -10.17
N ASP A 104 -18.47 -6.48 -11.22
CA ASP A 104 -18.97 -7.22 -12.37
C ASP A 104 -19.28 -8.71 -12.09
N GLY A 105 -18.96 -9.19 -10.90
CA GLY A 105 -19.32 -10.53 -10.46
C GLY A 105 -18.17 -11.54 -10.38
N ALA A 106 -16.92 -11.13 -10.48
CA ALA A 106 -15.79 -12.02 -10.24
C ALA A 106 -15.79 -12.52 -8.79
N ARG A 107 -15.79 -13.85 -8.60
CA ARG A 107 -15.86 -14.49 -7.27
C ARG A 107 -14.86 -15.63 -7.09
N THR A 108 -14.13 -15.98 -8.13
CA THR A 108 -13.21 -17.13 -8.11
C THR A 108 -11.83 -16.74 -8.59
N GLY A 109 -10.82 -17.52 -8.18
CA GLY A 109 -9.43 -17.34 -8.64
C GLY A 109 -9.24 -17.48 -10.16
N LEU A 110 -10.22 -18.05 -10.87
CA LEU A 110 -10.17 -18.14 -12.33
C LEU A 110 -10.10 -16.76 -13.00
N ALA A 111 -10.81 -15.77 -12.45
CA ALA A 111 -10.73 -14.39 -12.93
C ALA A 111 -9.29 -13.87 -12.87
N ASN A 112 -8.57 -14.15 -11.76
CA ASN A 112 -7.17 -13.73 -11.61
C ASN A 112 -6.23 -14.45 -12.59
N VAL A 113 -6.49 -15.73 -12.89
CA VAL A 113 -5.71 -16.48 -13.89
C VAL A 113 -5.88 -15.83 -15.27
N VAL A 114 -7.10 -15.50 -15.67
CA VAL A 114 -7.39 -14.83 -16.93
C VAL A 114 -6.72 -13.46 -16.97
N THR A 115 -6.84 -12.68 -15.91
CA THR A 115 -6.19 -11.35 -15.79
C THR A 115 -4.67 -11.48 -15.93
N GLY A 116 -4.06 -12.44 -15.25
CA GLY A 116 -2.61 -12.70 -15.32
C GLY A 116 -2.16 -13.08 -16.73
N LEU A 117 -2.92 -13.91 -17.44
CA LEU A 117 -2.63 -14.25 -18.84
C LEU A 117 -2.75 -13.04 -19.77
N LEU A 118 -3.72 -12.16 -19.52
CA LEU A 118 -3.87 -10.91 -20.29
C LEU A 118 -2.70 -9.96 -20.02
N PHE A 119 -2.22 -9.83 -18.78
CA PHE A 119 -1.03 -9.04 -18.48
C PHE A 119 0.22 -9.60 -19.16
N LEU A 120 0.42 -10.93 -19.14
CA LEU A 120 1.53 -11.57 -19.87
C LEU A 120 1.45 -11.29 -21.38
N SER A 121 0.25 -11.31 -21.96
CA SER A 121 0.04 -10.95 -23.37
C SER A 121 0.33 -9.47 -23.63
N ALA A 122 -0.06 -8.59 -22.70
CA ALA A 122 0.17 -7.16 -22.79
C ALA A 122 1.66 -6.76 -22.77
N MET A 123 2.54 -7.60 -22.20
CA MET A 123 3.99 -7.37 -22.24
C MET A 123 4.53 -7.24 -23.68
N PHE A 124 3.93 -7.93 -24.63
CA PHE A 124 4.32 -7.86 -26.05
C PHE A 124 3.70 -6.65 -26.77
N LEU A 125 2.76 -5.97 -26.12
CA LEU A 125 2.05 -4.80 -26.65
C LEU A 125 2.56 -3.49 -26.00
N THR A 126 3.77 -3.50 -25.46
CA THR A 126 4.37 -2.34 -24.75
C THR A 126 4.29 -1.04 -25.58
N PRO A 127 4.51 -1.02 -26.91
CA PRO A 127 4.38 0.21 -27.68
C PRO A 127 2.96 0.81 -27.67
N LEU A 128 1.93 0.00 -27.45
CA LEU A 128 0.54 0.50 -27.34
C LEU A 128 0.30 1.25 -26.04
N TYR A 129 1.07 0.96 -24.98
CA TYR A 129 0.96 1.67 -23.70
C TYR A 129 1.28 3.16 -23.88
N GLU A 130 2.21 3.53 -24.75
CA GLU A 130 2.60 4.91 -25.00
C GLU A 130 1.47 5.75 -25.65
N ILE A 131 0.46 5.09 -26.24
CA ILE A 131 -0.70 5.75 -26.86
C ILE A 131 -1.70 6.19 -25.78
N VAL A 132 -1.75 5.50 -24.65
CA VAL A 132 -2.74 5.78 -23.60
C VAL A 132 -2.27 6.98 -22.76
N PRO A 133 -2.91 8.16 -22.89
CA PRO A 133 -2.54 9.31 -22.08
C PRO A 133 -2.94 9.10 -20.62
N MET A 134 -2.15 9.67 -19.69
CA MET A 134 -2.45 9.61 -18.26
C MET A 134 -3.85 10.15 -17.92
N GLU A 135 -4.33 11.12 -18.70
CA GLU A 135 -5.65 11.72 -18.56
C GLU A 135 -6.78 10.71 -18.80
N ALA A 136 -6.54 9.66 -19.60
CA ALA A 136 -7.51 8.60 -19.83
C ALA A 136 -7.59 7.61 -18.65
N ALA A 137 -6.53 7.46 -17.85
CA ALA A 137 -6.52 6.60 -16.68
C ALA A 137 -7.22 7.26 -15.47
N ALA A 138 -7.15 8.58 -15.34
CA ALA A 138 -7.69 9.32 -14.19
C ALA A 138 -9.19 9.06 -13.92
N PRO A 139 -10.10 9.08 -14.93
CA PRO A 139 -11.51 8.77 -14.69
C PRO A 139 -11.76 7.37 -14.14
N VAL A 140 -10.96 6.38 -14.56
CA VAL A 140 -11.06 4.99 -14.07
C VAL A 140 -10.74 4.95 -12.58
N LEU A 141 -9.68 5.63 -12.15
CA LEU A 141 -9.30 5.73 -10.73
C LEU A 141 -10.39 6.42 -9.89
N VAL A 142 -11.08 7.43 -10.45
CA VAL A 142 -12.22 8.06 -9.77
C VAL A 142 -13.35 7.05 -9.56
N VAL A 143 -13.70 6.25 -10.56
CA VAL A 143 -14.74 5.21 -10.43
C VAL A 143 -14.35 4.19 -9.37
N VAL A 144 -13.12 3.69 -9.40
CA VAL A 144 -12.58 2.78 -8.38
C VAL A 144 -12.64 3.42 -6.99
N GLY A 145 -12.23 4.68 -6.86
CA GLY A 145 -12.31 5.43 -5.61
C GLY A 145 -13.74 5.49 -5.06
N VAL A 146 -14.74 5.76 -5.90
CA VAL A 146 -16.16 5.76 -5.51
C VAL A 146 -16.61 4.38 -5.01
N LEU A 147 -16.22 3.30 -5.71
CA LEU A 147 -16.54 1.94 -5.27
C LEU A 147 -15.94 1.62 -3.89
N MET A 148 -14.73 2.10 -3.62
CA MET A 148 -14.04 1.89 -2.34
C MET A 148 -14.57 2.81 -1.22
N MET A 149 -15.10 3.99 -1.54
CA MET A 149 -15.69 4.93 -0.57
C MET A 149 -16.82 4.31 0.27
N GLY A 150 -17.48 3.29 -0.26
CA GLY A 150 -18.51 2.56 0.49
C GLY A 150 -18.03 1.97 1.81
N GLN A 151 -16.73 1.76 1.99
CA GLN A 151 -16.13 1.22 3.22
C GLN A 151 -15.99 2.27 4.34
N VAL A 152 -16.02 3.56 4.01
CA VAL A 152 -15.91 4.67 4.98
C VAL A 152 -17.07 4.65 5.99
N LYS A 153 -18.24 4.12 5.61
CA LYS A 153 -19.39 3.94 6.50
C LYS A 153 -19.14 2.96 7.64
N ASP A 154 -18.18 2.05 7.51
CA ASP A 154 -17.87 1.05 8.52
C ASP A 154 -17.01 1.62 9.67
N ILE A 155 -16.56 2.86 9.52
CA ILE A 155 -15.86 3.60 10.57
C ILE A 155 -16.89 4.12 11.56
N ASP A 156 -16.68 3.87 12.85
CA ASP A 156 -17.53 4.35 13.94
C ASP A 156 -17.27 5.85 14.20
N TRP A 157 -17.91 6.70 13.41
CA TRP A 157 -17.75 8.15 13.47
C TRP A 157 -18.33 8.77 14.75
N ASP A 158 -19.23 8.09 15.45
CA ASP A 158 -19.81 8.57 16.69
C ASP A 158 -18.81 8.48 17.86
N LYS A 159 -17.82 7.64 17.75
CA LYS A 159 -16.75 7.49 18.75
C LYS A 159 -15.55 8.36 18.40
N PHE A 160 -15.42 9.50 19.04
CA PHE A 160 -14.38 10.49 18.75
C PHE A 160 -12.95 9.91 18.77
N HIS A 161 -12.66 8.95 19.67
CA HIS A 161 -11.35 8.28 19.75
C HIS A 161 -11.07 7.33 18.57
N ILE A 162 -12.06 7.02 17.74
CA ILE A 162 -11.95 6.30 16.47
C ILE A 162 -12.03 7.29 15.30
N ALA A 163 -12.98 8.20 15.34
CA ALA A 163 -13.27 9.15 14.26
C ALA A 163 -12.08 10.08 13.98
N LEU A 164 -11.44 10.65 15.02
CA LEU A 164 -10.33 11.56 14.84
C LEU A 164 -9.11 10.88 14.20
N PRO A 165 -8.62 9.72 14.65
CA PRO A 165 -7.54 9.01 13.96
C PRO A 165 -7.87 8.64 12.52
N ALA A 166 -9.09 8.17 12.25
CA ALA A 166 -9.53 7.83 10.90
C ALA A 166 -9.54 9.07 9.99
N PHE A 167 -10.10 10.19 10.47
CA PHE A 167 -10.09 11.45 9.75
C PHE A 167 -8.67 11.93 9.43
N LEU A 168 -7.77 11.91 10.42
CA LEU A 168 -6.38 12.31 10.22
C LEU A 168 -5.66 11.41 9.21
N THR A 169 -5.90 10.10 9.25
CA THR A 169 -5.35 9.16 8.26
C THR A 169 -5.78 9.54 6.85
N ILE A 170 -7.09 9.70 6.65
CA ILE A 170 -7.68 10.04 5.34
C ILE A 170 -7.16 11.39 4.83
N LEU A 171 -7.00 12.38 5.74
CA LEU A 171 -6.58 13.72 5.38
C LEU A 171 -5.08 13.78 5.05
N VAL A 172 -4.23 13.18 5.87
CA VAL A 172 -2.76 13.29 5.75
C VAL A 172 -2.23 12.56 4.53
N MET A 173 -2.82 11.41 4.14
CA MET A 173 -2.37 10.65 2.97
C MET A 173 -2.27 11.49 1.70
N PRO A 174 -3.33 12.16 1.21
CA PRO A 174 -3.25 12.95 -0.02
C PRO A 174 -2.41 14.22 0.15
N PHE A 175 -2.39 14.86 1.33
CA PHE A 175 -1.60 16.07 1.55
C PHE A 175 -0.09 15.82 1.58
N THR A 176 0.33 14.62 1.98
CA THR A 176 1.76 14.25 2.03
C THR A 176 2.19 13.37 0.86
N TYR A 177 1.26 12.99 -0.03
CA TYR A 177 1.48 11.98 -1.08
C TYR A 177 2.11 10.70 -0.55
N SER A 178 1.81 10.33 0.71
CA SER A 178 2.44 9.21 1.39
C SER A 178 1.43 8.43 2.23
N ILE A 179 1.24 7.16 1.87
CA ILE A 179 0.44 6.20 2.64
C ILE A 179 1.04 6.04 4.05
N VAL A 180 2.36 5.94 4.14
CA VAL A 180 3.08 5.75 5.41
C VAL A 180 2.84 6.91 6.37
N ASN A 181 2.87 8.15 5.87
CA ASN A 181 2.63 9.33 6.70
C ASN A 181 1.19 9.36 7.24
N GLY A 182 0.21 9.06 6.38
CA GLY A 182 -1.18 9.00 6.81
C GLY A 182 -1.43 7.94 7.87
N ILE A 183 -0.94 6.71 7.63
CA ILE A 183 -1.06 5.62 8.59
C ILE A 183 -0.31 5.94 9.88
N GLY A 184 0.91 6.48 9.79
CA GLY A 184 1.72 6.83 10.96
C GLY A 184 1.01 7.84 11.87
N VAL A 185 0.49 8.92 11.30
CA VAL A 185 -0.29 9.92 12.03
C VAL A 185 -1.56 9.28 12.64
N GLY A 186 -2.27 8.45 11.88
CA GLY A 186 -3.46 7.75 12.34
C GLY A 186 -3.18 6.81 13.51
N VAL A 187 -2.11 6.00 13.44
CA VAL A 187 -1.70 5.08 14.51
C VAL A 187 -1.30 5.84 15.77
N ILE A 188 -0.52 6.91 15.64
CA ILE A 188 -0.14 7.75 16.77
C ILE A 188 -1.39 8.38 17.40
N ALA A 189 -2.25 9.00 16.59
CA ALA A 189 -3.48 9.61 17.06
C ALA A 189 -4.40 8.60 17.76
N PHE A 190 -4.56 7.39 17.20
CA PHE A 190 -5.37 6.33 17.78
C PHE A 190 -4.84 5.90 19.16
N THR A 191 -3.54 5.71 19.29
CA THR A 191 -2.92 5.30 20.55
C THR A 191 -3.06 6.39 21.61
N VAL A 192 -2.79 7.65 21.23
CA VAL A 192 -2.93 8.82 22.11
C VAL A 192 -4.38 9.00 22.55
N MET A 193 -5.34 8.91 21.63
CA MET A 193 -6.76 9.06 21.95
C MET A 193 -7.28 7.95 22.86
N ASN A 194 -6.83 6.71 22.66
CA ASN A 194 -7.16 5.61 23.57
C ASN A 194 -6.56 5.80 24.97
N LEU A 195 -5.38 6.39 25.07
CA LEU A 195 -4.79 6.74 26.35
C LEU A 195 -5.65 7.76 27.10
N PHE A 196 -6.04 8.85 26.43
CA PHE A 196 -6.91 9.87 27.03
C PHE A 196 -8.34 9.35 27.34
N ALA A 197 -8.84 8.40 26.56
CA ALA A 197 -10.12 7.76 26.82
C ALA A 197 -10.08 6.72 27.97
N GLY A 198 -8.95 6.57 28.67
CA GLY A 198 -8.77 5.57 29.72
C GLY A 198 -8.73 4.13 29.21
N LYS A 199 -8.55 3.93 27.92
CA LYS A 199 -8.52 2.62 27.25
C LYS A 199 -7.09 2.14 26.93
N GLY A 200 -6.07 2.85 27.42
CA GLY A 200 -4.67 2.53 27.14
C GLY A 200 -4.28 1.08 27.45
N ALA A 201 -4.75 0.56 28.60
CA ALA A 201 -4.53 -0.84 28.99
C ALA A 201 -5.23 -1.88 28.09
N LYS A 202 -6.26 -1.48 27.34
CA LYS A 202 -6.97 -2.34 26.37
C LYS A 202 -6.38 -2.27 24.98
N THR A 203 -5.49 -1.32 24.72
CA THR A 203 -4.82 -1.17 23.43
C THR A 203 -3.76 -2.27 23.30
N HIS A 204 -3.82 -3.01 22.19
CA HIS A 204 -2.90 -4.12 21.97
C HIS A 204 -1.44 -3.62 21.96
N TRP A 205 -0.52 -4.38 22.51
CA TRP A 205 0.90 -4.00 22.64
C TRP A 205 1.57 -3.64 21.30
N ILE A 206 1.13 -4.28 20.20
CA ILE A 206 1.60 -3.97 18.84
C ILE A 206 1.32 -2.51 18.46
N MET A 207 0.19 -1.94 18.90
CA MET A 207 -0.12 -0.52 18.61
C MET A 207 0.87 0.43 19.30
N TRP A 208 1.30 0.09 20.49
CA TRP A 208 2.33 0.85 21.22
C TRP A 208 3.69 0.75 20.51
N LEU A 209 4.05 -0.45 20.06
CA LEU A 209 5.29 -0.68 19.30
C LEU A 209 5.26 0.12 17.99
N LEU A 210 4.18 0.03 17.21
CA LEU A 210 4.02 0.79 15.97
C LEU A 210 4.07 2.30 16.21
N THR A 211 3.41 2.79 17.26
CA THR A 211 3.44 4.20 17.64
C THR A 211 4.87 4.66 17.93
N GLY A 212 5.65 3.89 18.68
CA GLY A 212 7.06 4.19 18.96
C GLY A 212 7.90 4.22 17.68
N LEU A 213 7.70 3.25 16.80
CA LEU A 213 8.41 3.20 15.52
C LEU A 213 8.05 4.39 14.60
N PHE A 214 6.78 4.78 14.53
CA PHE A 214 6.36 5.94 13.76
C PHE A 214 6.86 7.27 14.34
N ILE A 215 6.90 7.40 15.66
CA ILE A 215 7.50 8.58 16.31
C ILE A 215 8.99 8.69 15.95
N ILE A 216 9.73 7.59 16.00
CA ILE A 216 11.14 7.55 15.59
C ILE A 216 11.26 7.90 14.10
N PHE A 217 10.42 7.31 13.25
CA PHE A 217 10.42 7.56 11.80
C PHE A 217 10.24 9.05 11.50
N PHE A 218 9.24 9.70 12.11
CA PHE A 218 8.99 11.14 11.91
C PHE A 218 10.05 12.04 12.56
N ALA A 219 10.71 11.59 13.62
CA ALA A 219 11.76 12.36 14.30
C ALA A 219 13.10 12.36 13.54
N ILE A 220 13.38 11.36 12.72
CA ILE A 220 14.68 11.19 12.08
C ILE A 220 14.97 12.28 11.06
N GLU A 221 14.01 12.68 10.22
CA GLU A 221 14.24 13.72 9.23
C GLU A 221 14.57 15.10 9.86
N PRO A 222 13.77 15.60 10.83
CA PRO A 222 14.12 16.83 11.53
C PRO A 222 15.45 16.75 12.28
N LEU A 223 15.75 15.61 12.92
CA LEU A 223 17.01 15.40 13.63
C LEU A 223 18.22 15.42 12.70
N ARG A 224 18.10 14.85 11.49
CA ARG A 224 19.15 14.94 10.47
C ARG A 224 19.36 16.36 9.98
N ALA A 225 18.29 17.12 9.73
CA ALA A 225 18.37 18.50 9.31
C ALA A 225 19.09 19.36 10.35
N VAL A 226 18.80 19.16 11.64
CA VAL A 226 19.47 19.84 12.75
C VAL A 226 20.94 19.40 12.83
N ALA A 227 21.25 18.10 12.77
CA ALA A 227 22.63 17.60 12.84
C ALA A 227 23.51 18.16 11.70
N VAL A 228 22.99 18.22 10.47
CA VAL A 228 23.71 18.80 9.32
C VAL A 228 23.95 20.30 9.52
N SER A 229 22.99 21.02 10.10
CA SER A 229 23.16 22.46 10.38
C SER A 229 24.26 22.73 11.40
N TYR A 230 24.49 21.84 12.37
CA TYR A 230 25.57 21.96 13.35
C TYR A 230 26.95 21.55 12.84
N THR A 231 27.02 20.75 11.76
CA THR A 231 28.32 20.32 11.19
C THR A 231 28.89 21.33 10.18
N HIS A 232 28.13 22.36 9.83
CA HIS A 232 28.55 23.44 8.93
C HIS A 232 28.85 24.79 9.66
N LEU A 233 28.85 24.79 11.00
CA LEU A 233 29.36 25.88 11.87
C LEU A 233 30.74 25.52 12.42
#